data_dccde3dec3251fbf9ad639efd4f6db3c
#
_entry.id   dccde3dec3251fbf9ad639efd4f6db3c
#
_cell.length_a   1.000
_cell.length_b   1.000
_cell.length_c   1.000
_cell.angle_alpha   90.00
_cell.angle_beta   90.00
_cell.angle_gamma   90.00
#
_symmetry.space_group_name_H-M   'P 1'
#
loop_
_entity.id
_entity.type
_entity.pdbx_description
1 polymer ?
#
loop_
_entity_poly.entity_id
_entity_poly.type
_entity_poly.pdbx_seq_one_letter_code
_entity_poly.pdbx_strand_id
1 'polypeptide(L)'
;AVLASLDFTSVELHDWTDDEHANKLIRQLVINYLKKYNQMDAVLKRKKFAITIGDDLPSGIIQQAKVYIAKKRKIGVGDKMAGRHGNKGIVSKVVRQEDMPFLADGTPVDIVLNPLGVPSRMNIGQIFEAVLGAAGRKLGVKFATPIFDGAKLEDLCEWTDKAGLPRYCST
;
A
#
# COMPACT_ATOMS: atom_id res chain seq x y z
N ALA A 1 -11.21 33.29 0.86
CA ALA A 1 -10.32 34.02 -0.05
C ALA A 1 -9.09 34.57 0.71
N VAL A 2 -9.28 35.31 1.82
CA VAL A 2 -8.19 35.98 2.58
C VAL A 2 -7.15 34.96 3.13
N LEU A 3 -7.59 33.81 3.66
CA LEU A 3 -6.69 32.78 4.20
C LEU A 3 -5.79 32.13 3.13
N ALA A 4 -6.22 32.10 1.88
CA ALA A 4 -5.45 31.54 0.77
C ALA A 4 -4.33 32.49 0.27
N SER A 5 -4.40 33.77 0.62
CA SER A 5 -3.40 34.78 0.25
C SER A 5 -2.35 35.04 1.33
N LEU A 6 -2.49 34.43 2.51
CA LEU A 6 -1.53 34.58 3.60
C LEU A 6 -0.28 33.69 3.33
N ASP A 7 0.87 34.35 3.33
CA ASP A 7 2.15 33.62 3.29
C ASP A 7 2.58 33.23 4.70
N PHE A 8 2.27 32.01 5.10
CA PHE A 8 2.63 31.47 6.41
C PHE A 8 4.14 31.22 6.59
N THR A 9 4.93 31.39 5.54
CA THR A 9 6.39 31.23 5.64
C THR A 9 7.07 32.45 6.26
N SER A 10 6.39 33.62 6.22
CA SER A 10 6.86 34.91 6.75
C SER A 10 6.25 35.26 8.10
N VAL A 11 5.53 34.33 8.73
CA VAL A 11 4.85 34.60 10.01
C VAL A 11 5.87 34.68 11.16
N GLU A 12 5.92 35.81 11.83
CA GLU A 12 6.73 35.98 13.02
C GLU A 12 6.12 35.29 14.23
N LEU A 13 6.97 34.64 15.02
CA LEU A 13 6.58 33.93 16.23
C LEU A 13 6.54 34.89 17.42
N HIS A 14 5.50 35.71 17.50
CA HIS A 14 5.23 36.57 18.66
C HIS A 14 3.96 36.11 19.40
N ASP A 15 3.69 36.70 20.53
CA ASP A 15 2.50 36.37 21.29
C ASP A 15 1.27 37.04 20.66
N TRP A 16 0.30 36.24 20.24
CA TRP A 16 -0.86 36.66 19.47
C TRP A 16 -2.10 36.83 20.35
N THR A 17 -2.06 36.24 21.55
CA THR A 17 -3.17 36.24 22.50
C THR A 17 -2.63 36.47 23.92
N ASP A 18 -3.50 36.89 24.83
CA ASP A 18 -3.16 37.03 26.25
C ASP A 18 -3.05 35.69 26.99
N ASP A 19 -3.46 34.58 26.35
CA ASP A 19 -3.38 33.22 26.89
C ASP A 19 -2.07 32.53 26.49
N GLU A 20 -1.23 32.26 27.48
CA GLU A 20 0.09 31.62 27.33
C GLU A 20 -0.05 30.21 26.71
N HIS A 21 -1.11 29.46 27.09
CA HIS A 21 -1.33 28.11 26.56
C HIS A 21 -1.70 28.15 25.06
N ALA A 22 -2.56 29.07 24.66
CA ALA A 22 -2.92 29.28 23.25
C ALA A 22 -1.71 29.71 22.42
N ASN A 23 -0.87 30.62 22.92
CA ASN A 23 0.35 31.05 22.25
C ASN A 23 1.35 29.89 22.04
N LYS A 24 1.48 29.00 23.01
CA LYS A 24 2.33 27.81 22.91
C LYS A 24 1.84 26.86 21.82
N LEU A 25 0.53 26.63 21.72
CA LEU A 25 -0.07 25.80 20.67
C LEU A 25 0.12 26.44 19.28
N ILE A 26 -0.11 27.75 19.16
CA ILE A 26 0.08 28.47 17.89
C ILE A 26 1.53 28.37 17.42
N ARG A 27 2.50 28.61 18.30
CA ARG A 27 3.93 28.45 17.98
C ARG A 27 4.25 27.05 17.50
N GLN A 28 3.71 26.03 18.17
CA GLN A 28 3.95 24.64 17.78
C GLN A 28 3.34 24.31 16.41
N LEU A 29 2.15 24.82 16.12
CA LEU A 29 1.50 24.65 14.81
C LEU A 29 2.30 25.32 13.69
N VAL A 30 2.77 26.56 13.89
CA VAL A 30 3.59 27.28 12.89
C VAL A 30 4.92 26.55 12.65
N ILE A 31 5.59 26.08 13.69
CA ILE A 31 6.85 25.34 13.57
C ILE A 31 6.61 24.03 12.78
N ASN A 32 5.55 23.30 13.09
CA ASN A 32 5.20 22.07 12.38
C ASN A 32 4.85 22.32 10.91
N TYR A 33 4.13 23.40 10.65
CA TYR A 33 3.81 23.83 9.28
C TYR A 33 5.08 24.16 8.49
N LEU A 34 5.96 24.98 9.02
CA LEU A 34 7.24 25.35 8.38
C LEU A 34 8.12 24.14 8.12
N LYS A 35 8.20 23.22 9.07
CA LYS A 35 8.94 21.96 8.93
C LYS A 35 8.38 21.13 7.75
N LYS A 36 7.06 21.01 7.67
CA LYS A 36 6.41 20.26 6.60
C LYS A 36 6.51 20.95 5.25
N TYR A 37 6.38 22.25 5.22
CA TYR A 37 6.58 23.07 4.02
C TYR A 37 7.99 22.90 3.44
N ASN A 38 9.03 23.03 4.29
CA ASN A 38 10.42 22.85 3.88
C ASN A 38 10.71 21.43 3.36
N GLN A 39 10.09 20.41 3.97
CA GLN A 39 10.19 19.02 3.49
C GLN A 39 9.59 18.88 2.08
N MET A 40 8.41 19.46 1.86
CA MET A 40 7.72 19.41 0.55
C MET A 40 8.48 20.20 -0.51
N ASP A 41 9.01 21.37 -0.17
CA ASP A 41 9.83 22.19 -1.09
C ASP A 41 11.12 21.45 -1.49
N ALA A 42 11.79 20.80 -0.55
CA ALA A 42 12.96 19.98 -0.83
C ALA A 42 12.64 18.78 -1.77
N VAL A 43 11.47 18.15 -1.59
CA VAL A 43 11.00 17.09 -2.50
C VAL A 43 10.69 17.66 -3.89
N LEU A 44 10.03 18.81 -3.94
CA LEU A 44 9.72 19.48 -5.21
C LEU A 44 10.99 19.86 -5.97
N LYS A 45 11.96 20.46 -5.28
CA LYS A 45 13.28 20.82 -5.88
C LYS A 45 13.98 19.59 -6.43
N ARG A 46 14.00 18.48 -5.68
CA ARG A 46 14.59 17.21 -6.13
C ARG A 46 13.90 16.66 -7.37
N LYS A 47 12.57 16.65 -7.40
CA LYS A 47 11.80 16.17 -8.55
C LYS A 47 12.00 17.06 -9.79
N LYS A 48 11.99 18.38 -9.61
CA LYS A 48 12.29 19.34 -10.71
C LYS A 48 13.69 19.12 -11.26
N PHE A 49 14.68 18.96 -10.40
CA PHE A 49 16.07 18.70 -10.79
C PHE A 49 16.20 17.37 -11.56
N ALA A 50 15.58 16.29 -11.08
CA ALA A 50 15.59 15.00 -11.77
C ALA A 50 14.96 15.06 -13.17
N ILE A 51 13.87 15.85 -13.33
CA ILE A 51 13.25 16.05 -14.65
C ILE A 51 14.12 16.90 -15.57
N THR A 52 14.78 17.92 -15.03
CA THR A 52 15.61 18.85 -15.81
C THR A 52 16.91 18.20 -16.32
N ILE A 53 17.54 17.38 -15.47
CA ILE A 53 18.77 16.65 -15.87
C ILE A 53 18.43 15.48 -16.79
N GLY A 54 17.26 14.83 -16.56
CA GLY A 54 16.89 13.61 -17.26
C GLY A 54 17.70 12.40 -16.78
N ASP A 55 17.57 11.30 -17.50
CA ASP A 55 18.34 10.06 -17.24
C ASP A 55 19.71 10.15 -17.91
N ASP A 56 20.75 9.67 -17.24
CA ASP A 56 22.06 9.51 -17.83
C ASP A 56 21.98 8.43 -18.93
N LEU A 57 22.09 8.87 -20.18
CA LEU A 57 22.09 7.97 -21.33
C LEU A 57 23.50 7.44 -21.58
N PRO A 58 23.65 6.15 -21.97
CA PRO A 58 24.92 5.61 -22.39
C PRO A 58 25.53 6.39 -23.54
N SER A 59 26.85 6.42 -23.60
CA SER A 59 27.60 7.11 -24.68
C SER A 59 27.12 6.62 -26.06
N GLY A 60 26.80 7.58 -26.93
CA GLY A 60 26.34 7.31 -28.31
C GLY A 60 24.80 7.20 -28.46
N ILE A 61 24.03 7.28 -27.37
CA ILE A 61 22.55 7.29 -27.41
C ILE A 61 22.10 8.76 -27.26
N ILE A 62 21.34 9.25 -28.23
CA ILE A 62 20.81 10.62 -28.22
C ILE A 62 19.48 10.67 -27.46
N GLN A 63 18.62 9.67 -27.67
CA GLN A 63 17.30 9.56 -27.04
C GLN A 63 16.94 8.11 -26.80
N GLN A 64 16.22 7.84 -25.72
CA GLN A 64 15.69 6.53 -25.38
C GLN A 64 14.19 6.63 -25.16
N ALA A 65 13.42 5.83 -25.89
CA ALA A 65 11.99 5.64 -25.64
C ALA A 65 11.75 4.31 -24.92
N LYS A 66 11.06 4.34 -23.78
CA LYS A 66 10.60 3.14 -23.07
C LYS A 66 9.14 2.90 -23.42
N VAL A 67 8.86 1.83 -24.14
CA VAL A 67 7.50 1.44 -24.51
C VAL A 67 7.08 0.26 -23.63
N TYR A 68 6.02 0.45 -22.83
CA TYR A 68 5.46 -0.60 -21.99
C TYR A 68 4.35 -1.32 -22.76
N ILE A 69 4.54 -2.62 -22.98
CA ILE A 69 3.57 -3.45 -23.70
C ILE A 69 2.97 -4.45 -22.71
N ALA A 70 1.65 -4.50 -22.66
CA ALA A 70 0.90 -5.50 -21.89
C ALA A 70 0.28 -6.54 -22.85
N LYS A 71 0.49 -7.82 -22.54
CA LYS A 71 -0.11 -8.94 -23.25
C LYS A 71 -0.86 -9.84 -22.28
N LYS A 72 -2.15 -10.05 -22.51
CA LYS A 72 -2.95 -11.00 -21.74
C LYS A 72 -2.72 -12.41 -22.28
N ARG A 73 -2.31 -13.34 -21.39
CA ARG A 73 -2.17 -14.77 -21.69
C ARG A 73 -3.09 -15.58 -20.79
N LYS A 74 -3.67 -16.66 -21.31
CA LYS A 74 -4.40 -17.64 -20.50
C LYS A 74 -3.40 -18.48 -19.71
N ILE A 75 -3.74 -18.76 -18.45
CA ILE A 75 -2.96 -19.65 -17.60
C ILE A 75 -3.17 -21.10 -18.08
N GLY A 76 -2.07 -21.83 -18.17
CA GLY A 76 -2.05 -23.25 -18.54
C GLY A 76 -1.43 -24.11 -17.44
N VAL A 77 -1.66 -25.42 -17.50
CA VAL A 77 -0.97 -26.39 -16.66
C VAL A 77 0.53 -26.35 -16.94
N GLY A 78 1.35 -26.31 -15.88
CA GLY A 78 2.80 -26.15 -15.99
C GLY A 78 3.29 -24.70 -15.84
N ASP A 79 2.43 -23.71 -15.89
CA ASP A 79 2.81 -22.32 -15.70
C ASP A 79 3.24 -22.07 -14.24
N LYS A 80 4.29 -21.27 -14.07
CA LYS A 80 4.83 -20.91 -12.76
C LYS A 80 4.13 -19.65 -12.24
N MET A 81 3.61 -19.76 -11.02
CA MET A 81 2.99 -18.66 -10.32
C MET A 81 3.68 -18.40 -8.97
N ALA A 82 3.67 -17.14 -8.52
CA ALA A 82 4.23 -16.75 -7.24
C ALA A 82 3.41 -15.63 -6.61
N GLY A 83 3.39 -15.61 -5.30
CA GLY A 83 2.87 -14.48 -4.53
C GLY A 83 3.98 -13.50 -4.13
N ARG A 84 3.66 -12.59 -3.21
CA ARG A 84 4.57 -11.56 -2.69
C ARG A 84 5.41 -12.00 -1.49
N HIS A 85 5.23 -13.23 -0.99
CA HIS A 85 5.82 -13.74 0.25
C HIS A 85 6.81 -14.89 0.02
N GLY A 86 7.45 -14.96 -1.15
CA GLY A 86 8.36 -16.05 -1.49
C GLY A 86 7.68 -17.40 -1.75
N ASN A 87 6.36 -17.41 -1.80
CA ASN A 87 5.53 -18.56 -2.13
C ASN A 87 5.49 -18.74 -3.65
N LYS A 88 6.10 -19.79 -4.16
CA LYS A 88 6.12 -20.14 -5.57
C LYS A 88 5.49 -21.50 -5.80
N GLY A 89 4.84 -21.67 -6.92
CA GLY A 89 4.21 -22.92 -7.30
C GLY A 89 4.05 -23.05 -8.80
N ILE A 90 3.65 -24.23 -9.23
CA ILE A 90 3.34 -24.54 -10.62
C ILE A 90 1.87 -24.93 -10.69
N VAL A 91 1.16 -24.44 -11.70
CA VAL A 91 -0.24 -24.80 -11.94
C VAL A 91 -0.31 -26.28 -12.31
N SER A 92 -0.91 -27.06 -11.42
CA SER A 92 -1.06 -28.51 -11.63
C SER A 92 -2.34 -28.88 -12.37
N LYS A 93 -3.40 -28.10 -12.17
CA LYS A 93 -4.71 -28.35 -12.77
C LYS A 93 -5.48 -27.03 -12.97
N VAL A 94 -6.17 -26.92 -14.07
CA VAL A 94 -7.16 -25.87 -14.32
C VAL A 94 -8.54 -26.51 -14.24
N VAL A 95 -9.39 -25.98 -13.40
CA VAL A 95 -10.72 -26.52 -13.11
C VAL A 95 -11.78 -25.53 -13.58
N ARG A 96 -12.97 -26.03 -13.87
CA ARG A 96 -14.12 -25.16 -14.15
C ARG A 96 -14.54 -24.44 -12.88
N GLN A 97 -15.17 -23.28 -13.03
CA GLN A 97 -15.62 -22.46 -11.91
C GLN A 97 -16.63 -23.20 -11.02
N GLU A 98 -17.47 -24.04 -11.64
CA GLU A 98 -18.48 -24.83 -10.93
C GLU A 98 -17.88 -25.93 -10.02
N ASP A 99 -16.67 -26.39 -10.36
CA ASP A 99 -15.94 -27.43 -9.63
C ASP A 99 -15.00 -26.85 -8.56
N MET A 100 -14.92 -25.53 -8.43
CA MET A 100 -14.11 -24.87 -7.42
C MET A 100 -14.83 -24.78 -6.09
N PRO A 101 -14.11 -24.82 -4.95
CA PRO A 101 -14.68 -24.48 -3.66
C PRO A 101 -15.28 -23.08 -3.66
N PHE A 102 -16.32 -22.88 -2.91
CA PHE A 102 -17.04 -21.60 -2.83
C PHE A 102 -17.23 -21.15 -1.38
N LEU A 103 -17.34 -19.84 -1.19
CA LEU A 103 -17.64 -19.22 0.08
C LEU A 103 -19.14 -19.38 0.43
N ALA A 104 -19.51 -19.06 1.68
CA ALA A 104 -20.90 -19.15 2.13
C ALA A 104 -21.88 -18.27 1.32
N ASP A 105 -21.38 -17.23 0.66
CA ASP A 105 -22.13 -16.35 -0.24
C ASP A 105 -22.26 -16.89 -1.68
N GLY A 106 -21.71 -18.08 -1.95
CA GLY A 106 -21.70 -18.68 -3.28
C GLY A 106 -20.57 -18.18 -4.20
N THR A 107 -19.69 -17.30 -3.74
CA THR A 107 -18.55 -16.80 -4.53
C THR A 107 -17.50 -17.90 -4.66
N PRO A 108 -17.12 -18.33 -5.89
CA PRO A 108 -16.09 -19.35 -6.07
C PRO A 108 -14.70 -18.81 -5.74
N VAL A 109 -13.84 -19.67 -5.26
CA VAL A 109 -12.43 -19.37 -4.99
C VAL A 109 -11.65 -19.36 -6.30
N ASP A 110 -10.77 -18.37 -6.50
CA ASP A 110 -10.00 -18.22 -7.72
C ASP A 110 -8.80 -19.17 -7.81
N ILE A 111 -8.20 -19.51 -6.67
CA ILE A 111 -7.01 -20.37 -6.58
C ILE A 111 -7.02 -21.21 -5.29
N VAL A 112 -6.60 -22.45 -5.41
CA VAL A 112 -6.38 -23.35 -4.27
C VAL A 112 -4.89 -23.67 -4.21
N LEU A 113 -4.29 -23.46 -3.05
CA LEU A 113 -2.86 -23.66 -2.80
C LEU A 113 -2.65 -24.82 -1.84
N ASN A 114 -1.50 -25.52 -2.00
CA ASN A 114 -1.11 -26.55 -1.06
C ASN A 114 -0.70 -25.92 0.29
N PRO A 115 -1.37 -26.22 1.40
CA PRO A 115 -1.09 -25.62 2.70
C PRO A 115 0.26 -26.04 3.29
N LEU A 116 0.84 -27.16 2.88
CA LEU A 116 2.12 -27.65 3.38
C LEU A 116 3.30 -26.69 3.11
N GLY A 117 3.18 -25.85 2.09
CA GLY A 117 4.19 -24.84 1.77
C GLY A 117 4.25 -23.65 2.76
N VAL A 118 3.25 -23.49 3.62
CA VAL A 118 3.16 -22.34 4.55
C VAL A 118 3.93 -22.60 5.84
N PRO A 119 3.67 -23.67 6.62
CA PRO A 119 4.36 -23.92 7.90
C PRO A 119 5.84 -24.16 7.73
N SER A 120 6.23 -24.92 6.70
CA SER A 120 7.63 -25.26 6.45
C SER A 120 8.50 -24.04 6.11
N ARG A 121 7.92 -23.02 5.52
CA ARG A 121 8.64 -21.79 5.09
C ARG A 121 8.42 -20.61 6.01
N MET A 122 7.55 -20.71 7.01
CA MET A 122 7.24 -19.67 8.01
C MET A 122 6.86 -18.32 7.40
N ASN A 123 6.33 -18.29 6.17
CA ASN A 123 5.88 -17.06 5.48
C ASN A 123 4.41 -16.76 5.80
N ILE A 124 4.14 -16.50 7.07
CA ILE A 124 2.79 -16.23 7.61
C ILE A 124 2.15 -14.97 6.98
N GLY A 125 2.96 -14.04 6.50
CA GLY A 125 2.49 -12.82 5.85
C GLY A 125 1.51 -13.05 4.71
N GLN A 126 1.57 -14.18 4.01
CA GLN A 126 0.59 -14.55 2.97
C GLN A 126 -0.82 -14.80 3.54
N ILE A 127 -0.92 -15.34 4.76
CA ILE A 127 -2.21 -15.55 5.45
C ILE A 127 -2.76 -14.18 5.87
N PHE A 128 -1.93 -13.32 6.45
CA PHE A 128 -2.31 -11.97 6.84
C PHE A 128 -2.80 -11.16 5.63
N GLU A 129 -2.10 -11.26 4.51
CA GLU A 129 -2.50 -10.62 3.25
C GLU A 129 -3.88 -11.11 2.78
N ALA A 130 -4.13 -12.42 2.81
CA ALA A 130 -5.41 -12.99 2.39
C ALA A 130 -6.56 -12.52 3.27
N VAL A 131 -6.36 -12.54 4.60
CA VAL A 131 -7.39 -12.12 5.57
C VAL A 131 -7.70 -10.62 5.46
N LEU A 132 -6.66 -9.77 5.44
CA LEU A 132 -6.86 -8.33 5.26
C LEU A 132 -7.42 -8.00 3.88
N GLY A 133 -7.03 -8.75 2.84
CA GLY A 133 -7.58 -8.61 1.51
C GLY A 133 -9.08 -8.92 1.45
N ALA A 134 -9.53 -9.96 2.14
CA ALA A 134 -10.96 -10.29 2.26
C ALA A 134 -11.73 -9.19 3.01
N ALA A 135 -11.19 -8.70 4.14
CA ALA A 135 -11.77 -7.58 4.88
C ALA A 135 -11.81 -6.30 4.03
N GLY A 136 -10.73 -5.98 3.33
CA GLY A 136 -10.62 -4.81 2.46
C GLY A 136 -11.60 -4.85 1.30
N ARG A 137 -11.80 -6.02 0.67
CA ARG A 137 -12.79 -6.21 -0.40
C ARG A 137 -14.21 -5.91 0.08
N LYS A 138 -14.55 -6.37 1.30
CA LYS A 138 -15.88 -6.15 1.89
C LYS A 138 -16.11 -4.70 2.30
N LEU A 139 -15.08 -4.03 2.81
CA LEU A 139 -15.13 -2.64 3.26
C LEU A 139 -14.85 -1.62 2.14
N GLY A 140 -14.40 -2.05 0.96
CA GLY A 140 -14.01 -1.17 -0.15
C GLY A 140 -12.71 -0.39 0.09
N VAL A 141 -11.84 -0.88 0.98
CA VAL A 141 -10.56 -0.24 1.32
C VAL A 141 -9.36 -1.06 0.85
N LYS A 142 -8.22 -0.42 0.67
CA LYS A 142 -6.96 -1.07 0.36
C LYS A 142 -5.98 -0.90 1.51
N PHE A 143 -5.27 -1.96 1.86
CA PHE A 143 -4.23 -1.95 2.90
C PHE A 143 -2.85 -1.76 2.27
N ALA A 144 -2.04 -0.91 2.89
CA ALA A 144 -0.63 -0.73 2.57
C ALA A 144 0.17 -0.89 3.86
N THR A 145 1.04 -1.89 3.90
CA THR A 145 1.87 -2.20 5.07
C THR A 145 3.33 -1.95 4.73
N PRO A 146 3.99 -0.92 5.31
CA PRO A 146 5.42 -0.71 5.17
C PRO A 146 6.23 -1.87 5.75
N ILE A 147 7.48 -2.04 5.28
CA ILE A 147 8.34 -3.17 5.67
C ILE A 147 8.57 -3.25 7.19
N PHE A 148 8.74 -2.11 7.85
CA PHE A 148 9.03 -2.04 9.29
C PHE A 148 7.81 -1.71 10.17
N ASP A 149 6.64 -1.53 9.55
CA ASP A 149 5.37 -1.28 10.22
C ASP A 149 4.29 -2.18 9.59
N GLY A 150 4.51 -3.48 9.73
CA GLY A 150 3.62 -4.51 9.22
C GLY A 150 2.38 -4.69 10.09
N ALA A 151 1.36 -5.33 9.52
CA ALA A 151 0.14 -5.66 10.25
C ALA A 151 0.42 -6.70 11.35
N LYS A 152 -0.13 -6.47 12.53
CA LYS A 152 -0.10 -7.38 13.68
C LYS A 152 -1.39 -8.20 13.72
N LEU A 153 -1.40 -9.24 14.55
CA LEU A 153 -2.58 -10.08 14.73
C LEU A 153 -3.79 -9.30 15.28
N GLU A 154 -3.50 -8.31 16.14
CA GLU A 154 -4.52 -7.43 16.72
C GLU A 154 -5.21 -6.60 15.62
N ASP A 155 -4.43 -6.06 14.69
CA ASP A 155 -4.97 -5.30 13.55
C ASP A 155 -5.85 -6.17 12.65
N LEU A 156 -5.45 -7.44 12.43
CA LEU A 156 -6.26 -8.39 11.67
C LEU A 156 -7.63 -8.61 12.34
N CYS A 157 -7.63 -8.86 13.65
CA CYS A 157 -8.86 -9.06 14.41
C CYS A 157 -9.78 -7.84 14.35
N GLU A 158 -9.21 -6.65 14.50
CA GLU A 158 -9.97 -5.40 14.43
C GLU A 158 -10.63 -5.20 13.04
N TRP A 159 -9.87 -5.42 11.97
CA TRP A 159 -10.38 -5.25 10.60
C TRP A 159 -11.35 -6.34 10.19
N THR A 160 -11.17 -7.59 10.65
CA THR A 160 -12.14 -8.67 10.41
C THR A 160 -13.46 -8.43 11.17
N ASP A 161 -13.40 -7.94 12.41
CA ASP A 161 -14.58 -7.56 13.17
C ASP A 161 -15.34 -6.41 12.50
N LYS A 162 -14.64 -5.36 12.05
CA LYS A 162 -15.24 -4.24 11.29
C LYS A 162 -15.90 -4.70 9.98
N ALA A 163 -15.32 -5.70 9.33
CA ALA A 163 -15.86 -6.28 8.11
C ALA A 163 -17.00 -7.29 8.38
N GLY A 164 -17.24 -7.66 9.62
CA GLY A 164 -18.20 -8.73 9.98
C GLY A 164 -17.79 -10.09 9.41
N LEU A 165 -16.48 -10.38 9.39
CA LEU A 165 -15.90 -11.66 9.04
C LEU A 165 -15.56 -12.46 10.30
N PRO A 166 -15.57 -13.80 10.25
CA PRO A 166 -15.14 -14.61 11.38
C PRO A 166 -13.66 -14.35 11.70
N ARG A 167 -13.33 -14.18 12.98
CA ARG A 167 -11.98 -13.83 13.46
C ARG A 167 -10.88 -14.78 13.01
N TYR A 168 -11.21 -16.05 12.85
CA TYR A 168 -10.24 -17.11 12.53
C TYR A 168 -10.44 -17.74 11.16
N CYS A 169 -11.15 -17.06 10.26
CA CYS A 169 -11.50 -17.60 8.95
C CYS A 169 -12.12 -19.02 9.03
N SER A 170 -12.77 -19.35 10.14
CA SER A 170 -13.55 -20.57 10.26
C SER A 170 -14.82 -20.39 9.47
N THR A 171 -14.94 -21.13 8.39
CA THR A 171 -16.18 -21.29 7.61
C THR A 171 -17.12 -22.23 8.33
#